data_16c9ada81bac0de16e0cc698e92daabf
#
_entry.id   16c9ada81bac0de16e0cc698e92daabf
#
_cell.length_a   1.000
_cell.length_b   1.000
_cell.length_c   1.000
_cell.angle_alpha   90.00
_cell.angle_beta   90.00
_cell.angle_gamma   90.00
#
_symmetry.space_group_name_H-M   'P 1'
#
loop_
_entity.id
_entity.type
_entity.pdbx_description
1 polymer ?
#
loop_
_entity_poly.entity_id
_entity_poly.type
_entity_poly.pdbx_seq_one_letter_code
_entity_poly.pdbx_strand_id
1 'polypeptide(L)'
;MVRTDIGIRTAQQHSERMVGQIHVYDGEGKGKSQVALGVVLRSIGLGIQTFMESRVLLLRFLKGPGRTYDEDAAIEALQRGFPHLIDQVRTGRAEFFGPDEITRFDKQEAQRGWDVAKGAIASGLYSVVVLDEVNPVLDLGLLPVDDVVRTLKRKHNHLEVIATGRGAPPELLEIADLHSEMKPQIHAELDIPGLKGIEIYTGDGKGKSTSALGKALQAIGRGISQDKSHRVMIVQWLKGGNGYTEDAAIAALRQSYPNLVDHQRCGRDAIVWRGQQQTIDYVEAERGWEIARTAIASGLYKTIILDELNPTVDLELLPEEPIIQALLRKPKDTEVIITGRCKNPPAYFELASAHSEVFCHKHYAERGVELKRGVDF
;
A
#
# COMPACT_ATOMS: atom_id res chain seq x y z
N MET A 1 -47.70 -11.02 -10.34
CA MET A 1 -47.03 -11.44 -9.12
C MET A 1 -45.64 -12.02 -9.43
N VAL A 2 -44.72 -11.22 -10.05
CA VAL A 2 -43.36 -11.66 -10.48
C VAL A 2 -42.33 -10.52 -10.28
N ARG A 3 -42.52 -9.62 -9.31
CA ARG A 3 -41.57 -8.49 -9.07
C ARG A 3 -40.84 -8.50 -7.75
N THR A 4 -41.03 -9.51 -6.89
CA THR A 4 -40.41 -9.59 -5.55
C THR A 4 -39.15 -10.46 -5.48
N ASP A 5 -38.92 -11.38 -6.41
CA ASP A 5 -37.76 -12.30 -6.34
C ASP A 5 -36.45 -11.72 -6.90
N ILE A 6 -36.51 -10.73 -7.80
CA ILE A 6 -35.30 -10.15 -8.40
C ILE A 6 -34.59 -9.22 -7.41
N GLY A 7 -35.36 -8.49 -6.58
CA GLY A 7 -34.78 -7.56 -5.60
C GLY A 7 -34.09 -8.25 -4.41
N ILE A 8 -34.60 -9.41 -3.99
CA ILE A 8 -34.04 -10.16 -2.87
C ILE A 8 -32.76 -10.91 -3.30
N ARG A 9 -32.73 -11.46 -4.51
CA ARG A 9 -31.50 -12.11 -5.05
C ARG A 9 -30.36 -11.12 -5.28
N THR A 10 -30.63 -9.91 -5.77
CA THR A 10 -29.60 -8.86 -5.94
C THR A 10 -29.09 -8.32 -4.61
N ALA A 11 -29.94 -8.18 -3.58
CA ALA A 11 -29.50 -7.74 -2.25
C ALA A 11 -28.68 -8.80 -1.52
N GLN A 12 -29.07 -10.08 -1.59
CA GLN A 12 -28.28 -11.19 -1.05
C GLN A 12 -26.94 -11.39 -1.78
N GLN A 13 -26.93 -11.35 -3.12
CA GLN A 13 -25.69 -11.40 -3.89
C GLN A 13 -24.79 -10.20 -3.63
N HIS A 14 -25.33 -9.00 -3.36
CA HIS A 14 -24.53 -7.83 -2.97
C HIS A 14 -23.99 -7.96 -1.53
N SER A 15 -24.73 -8.57 -0.60
CA SER A 15 -24.26 -8.78 0.77
C SER A 15 -23.17 -9.86 0.86
N GLU A 16 -23.23 -10.90 0.04
CA GLU A 16 -22.18 -11.93 -0.06
C GLU A 16 -20.90 -11.40 -0.71
N ARG A 17 -20.98 -10.36 -1.57
CA ARG A 17 -19.84 -9.70 -2.24
C ARG A 17 -19.07 -8.71 -1.37
N MET A 18 -19.59 -8.32 -0.20
CA MET A 18 -19.02 -7.34 0.72
C MET A 18 -18.35 -7.95 1.95
N VAL A 19 -17.97 -9.24 1.90
CA VAL A 19 -17.29 -9.89 3.02
C VAL A 19 -15.85 -9.39 3.11
N GLY A 20 -15.46 -8.89 4.29
CA GLY A 20 -14.10 -8.47 4.57
C GLY A 20 -13.14 -9.66 4.61
N GLN A 21 -11.95 -9.47 4.06
CA GLN A 21 -10.97 -10.52 3.82
C GLN A 21 -9.81 -10.43 4.82
N ILE A 22 -9.05 -11.50 4.95
CA ILE A 22 -7.78 -11.57 5.68
C ILE A 22 -6.67 -11.54 4.62
N HIS A 23 -5.89 -10.46 4.60
CA HIS A 23 -4.76 -10.27 3.70
C HIS A 23 -3.46 -10.51 4.45
N VAL A 24 -2.59 -11.35 3.90
CA VAL A 24 -1.24 -11.58 4.41
C VAL A 24 -0.22 -11.13 3.38
N TYR A 25 0.66 -10.25 3.79
CA TYR A 25 1.80 -9.79 3.01
C TYR A 25 3.08 -10.20 3.72
N ASP A 26 3.85 -11.10 3.12
CA ASP A 26 5.09 -11.60 3.71
C ASP A 26 6.28 -11.63 2.74
N GLY A 27 7.32 -12.38 3.06
CA GLY A 27 8.53 -12.51 2.23
C GLY A 27 9.64 -11.53 2.60
N GLU A 28 10.81 -11.72 1.96
CA GLU A 28 12.03 -10.97 2.25
C GLU A 28 12.12 -9.61 1.53
N GLY A 29 11.36 -9.44 0.43
CA GLY A 29 11.37 -8.20 -0.36
C GLY A 29 10.81 -7.00 0.38
N LYS A 30 11.13 -5.81 -0.11
CA LYS A 30 10.57 -4.54 0.40
C LYS A 30 9.10 -4.40 0.02
N GLY A 31 8.35 -3.56 0.76
CA GLY A 31 6.99 -3.15 0.40
C GLY A 31 5.90 -3.55 1.39
N LYS A 32 6.13 -4.52 2.31
CA LYS A 32 5.11 -5.03 3.24
C LYS A 32 4.47 -3.96 4.13
N SER A 33 5.26 -3.26 4.94
CA SER A 33 4.75 -2.15 5.77
C SER A 33 4.19 -1.00 4.93
N GLN A 34 4.74 -0.80 3.72
CA GLN A 34 4.21 0.18 2.77
C GLN A 34 2.81 -0.21 2.27
N VAL A 35 2.53 -1.51 2.06
CA VAL A 35 1.15 -1.96 1.78
C VAL A 35 0.23 -1.58 2.93
N ALA A 36 0.63 -1.83 4.18
CA ALA A 36 -0.15 -1.43 5.35
C ALA A 36 -0.52 0.05 5.32
N LEU A 37 0.46 0.92 5.08
CA LEU A 37 0.28 2.38 4.98
C LEU A 37 -0.58 2.79 3.78
N GLY A 38 -0.43 2.14 2.64
CA GLY A 38 -1.24 2.40 1.45
C GLY A 38 -2.71 2.03 1.65
N VAL A 39 -3.00 0.92 2.35
CA VAL A 39 -4.37 0.57 2.73
C VAL A 39 -4.95 1.59 3.71
N VAL A 40 -4.17 2.04 4.69
CA VAL A 40 -4.59 3.12 5.62
C VAL A 40 -4.99 4.38 4.83
N LEU A 41 -4.15 4.82 3.88
CA LEU A 41 -4.42 6.00 3.05
C LEU A 41 -5.73 5.85 2.28
N ARG A 42 -5.97 4.70 1.64
CA ARG A 42 -7.20 4.39 0.90
C ARG A 42 -8.42 4.35 1.81
N SER A 43 -8.32 3.71 2.96
CA SER A 43 -9.43 3.58 3.91
C SER A 43 -9.86 4.94 4.47
N ILE A 44 -8.90 5.80 4.82
CA ILE A 44 -9.18 7.18 5.24
C ILE A 44 -9.83 7.94 4.08
N GLY A 45 -9.30 7.81 2.87
CA GLY A 45 -9.84 8.46 1.69
C GLY A 45 -11.29 8.03 1.40
N LEU A 46 -11.62 6.74 1.58
CA LEU A 46 -13.01 6.27 1.48
C LEU A 46 -13.90 6.94 2.53
N GLY A 47 -13.46 7.01 3.79
CA GLY A 47 -14.21 7.69 4.85
C GLY A 47 -14.47 9.17 4.54
N ILE A 48 -13.48 9.87 3.99
CA ILE A 48 -13.62 11.28 3.56
C ILE A 48 -14.62 11.41 2.41
N GLN A 49 -14.56 10.56 1.40
CA GLN A 49 -15.44 10.61 0.22
C GLN A 49 -16.89 10.29 0.54
N THR A 50 -17.12 9.34 1.44
CA THR A 50 -18.46 8.81 1.68
C THR A 50 -19.15 9.40 2.89
N PHE A 51 -18.42 10.18 3.71
CA PHE A 51 -18.89 10.65 5.02
C PHE A 51 -19.38 9.49 5.91
N MET A 52 -18.91 8.27 5.62
CA MET A 52 -19.24 7.06 6.37
C MET A 52 -18.15 6.77 7.39
N GLU A 53 -18.51 6.01 8.42
CA GLU A 53 -17.57 5.54 9.43
C GLU A 53 -16.65 4.42 8.87
N SER A 54 -15.74 4.78 7.96
CA SER A 54 -14.67 3.87 7.52
C SER A 54 -13.47 4.01 8.46
N ARG A 55 -13.65 3.57 9.71
CA ARG A 55 -12.60 3.66 10.72
C ARG A 55 -11.54 2.60 10.50
N VAL A 56 -10.27 3.01 10.56
CA VAL A 56 -9.12 2.11 10.46
C VAL A 56 -8.33 2.11 11.77
N LEU A 57 -7.93 0.91 12.24
CA LEU A 57 -6.90 0.76 13.26
C LEU A 57 -5.58 0.43 12.58
N LEU A 58 -4.55 1.27 12.78
CA LEU A 58 -3.17 0.95 12.45
C LEU A 58 -2.42 0.53 13.72
N LEU A 59 -2.24 -0.76 13.90
CA LEU A 59 -1.43 -1.33 14.98
C LEU A 59 -0.09 -1.77 14.42
N ARG A 60 1.00 -1.21 14.95
CA ARG A 60 2.38 -1.50 14.56
C ARG A 60 3.12 -2.20 15.68
N PHE A 61 3.40 -3.48 15.50
CA PHE A 61 4.22 -4.27 16.42
C PHE A 61 5.71 -3.99 16.20
N LEU A 62 6.54 -4.28 17.20
CA LEU A 62 8.00 -4.13 17.15
C LEU A 62 8.45 -2.71 16.78
N LYS A 63 7.59 -1.72 17.01
CA LYS A 63 7.79 -0.31 16.67
C LYS A 63 7.46 0.60 17.86
N GLY A 64 8.10 0.33 19.01
CA GLY A 64 7.83 1.00 20.28
C GLY A 64 8.09 2.52 20.27
N PRO A 65 7.74 3.19 21.37
CA PRO A 65 8.02 4.62 21.55
C PRO A 65 9.52 4.88 21.60
N GLY A 66 9.93 6.10 21.23
CA GLY A 66 11.35 6.50 21.18
C GLY A 66 11.97 6.44 19.80
N ARG A 67 11.31 5.81 18.80
CA ARG A 67 11.69 5.87 17.39
C ARG A 67 10.62 6.64 16.60
N THR A 68 11.05 7.59 15.81
CA THR A 68 10.18 8.30 14.85
C THR A 68 10.18 7.60 13.51
N TYR A 69 9.02 7.52 12.89
CA TYR A 69 8.86 7.01 11.54
C TYR A 69 8.36 8.13 10.64
N ASP A 70 8.85 8.17 9.41
CA ASP A 70 8.53 9.25 8.47
C ASP A 70 7.02 9.42 8.28
N GLU A 71 6.27 8.33 8.19
CA GLU A 71 4.82 8.34 8.02
C GLU A 71 4.02 8.92 9.19
N ASP A 72 4.58 8.97 10.40
CA ASP A 72 3.87 9.40 11.61
C ASP A 72 3.27 10.80 11.45
N ALA A 73 4.04 11.75 10.92
CA ALA A 73 3.59 13.12 10.73
C ALA A 73 2.44 13.26 9.71
N ALA A 74 2.43 12.44 8.66
CA ALA A 74 1.34 12.43 7.68
C ALA A 74 0.07 11.79 8.26
N ILE A 75 0.21 10.70 9.02
CA ILE A 75 -0.90 10.05 9.72
C ILE A 75 -1.51 10.99 10.76
N GLU A 76 -0.68 11.65 11.56
CA GLU A 76 -1.15 12.65 12.53
C GLU A 76 -1.84 13.84 11.88
N ALA A 77 -1.37 14.28 10.70
CA ALA A 77 -2.04 15.32 9.94
C ALA A 77 -3.44 14.91 9.50
N LEU A 78 -3.59 13.67 8.99
CA LEU A 78 -4.89 13.11 8.65
C LEU A 78 -5.77 12.92 9.89
N GLN A 79 -5.21 12.45 11.00
CA GLN A 79 -5.94 12.26 12.25
C GLN A 79 -6.43 13.57 12.85
N ARG A 80 -5.66 14.65 12.74
CA ARG A 80 -6.14 15.99 13.18
C ARG A 80 -7.32 16.49 12.35
N GLY A 81 -7.32 16.24 11.04
CA GLY A 81 -8.42 16.61 10.16
C GLY A 81 -9.66 15.70 10.31
N PHE A 82 -9.42 14.42 10.57
CA PHE A 82 -10.44 13.37 10.58
C PHE A 82 -10.23 12.40 11.76
N PRO A 83 -10.41 12.86 13.00
CA PRO A 83 -10.06 12.10 14.21
C PRO A 83 -10.87 10.80 14.39
N HIS A 84 -12.02 10.70 13.74
CA HIS A 84 -12.89 9.52 13.80
C HIS A 84 -12.52 8.44 12.77
N LEU A 85 -11.63 8.72 11.80
CA LEU A 85 -11.31 7.77 10.73
C LEU A 85 -10.12 6.88 11.03
N ILE A 86 -9.22 7.28 11.93
CA ILE A 86 -8.00 6.51 12.22
C ILE A 86 -7.62 6.51 13.70
N ASP A 87 -7.34 5.32 14.21
CA ASP A 87 -6.60 5.11 15.43
C ASP A 87 -5.24 4.48 15.11
N GLN A 88 -4.21 4.89 15.84
CA GLN A 88 -2.90 4.28 15.72
C GLN A 88 -2.35 3.85 17.07
N VAL A 89 -1.74 2.67 17.11
CA VAL A 89 -1.09 2.10 18.28
C VAL A 89 0.26 1.52 17.88
N ARG A 90 1.27 1.74 18.70
CA ARG A 90 2.60 1.13 18.56
C ARG A 90 2.95 0.33 19.80
N THR A 91 3.61 -0.81 19.60
CA THR A 91 4.07 -1.68 20.66
C THR A 91 5.47 -2.21 20.39
N GLY A 92 6.16 -2.66 21.44
CA GLY A 92 7.53 -3.13 21.36
C GLY A 92 8.53 -2.10 21.89
N ARG A 93 9.81 -2.38 21.74
CA ARG A 93 10.92 -1.47 22.04
C ARG A 93 11.35 -0.70 20.79
N ALA A 94 12.15 0.34 20.96
CA ALA A 94 12.66 1.17 19.86
C ALA A 94 13.78 0.46 19.07
N GLU A 95 14.55 -0.40 19.73
CA GLU A 95 15.70 -1.10 19.18
C GLU A 95 15.28 -2.36 18.43
N PHE A 96 16.03 -2.71 17.38
CA PHE A 96 15.93 -4.03 16.75
C PHE A 96 16.56 -5.09 17.67
N PHE A 97 16.04 -6.30 17.64
CA PHE A 97 16.55 -7.43 18.39
C PHE A 97 16.40 -8.74 17.63
N GLY A 98 17.30 -9.68 17.91
CA GLY A 98 17.25 -11.04 17.39
C GLY A 98 16.49 -12.00 18.29
N PRO A 99 16.27 -13.23 17.83
CA PRO A 99 15.57 -14.27 18.62
C PRO A 99 16.19 -14.51 20.00
N ASP A 100 17.52 -14.43 20.11
CA ASP A 100 18.27 -14.68 21.37
C ASP A 100 18.19 -13.51 22.35
N GLU A 101 17.64 -12.36 21.94
CA GLU A 101 17.52 -11.15 22.74
C GLU A 101 16.10 -10.91 23.25
N ILE A 102 15.19 -11.86 23.03
CA ILE A 102 13.79 -11.78 23.45
C ILE A 102 13.70 -11.74 24.98
N THR A 103 13.00 -10.73 25.48
CA THR A 103 12.79 -10.51 26.92
C THR A 103 11.31 -10.68 27.28
N ARG A 104 11.04 -10.67 28.60
CA ARG A 104 9.66 -10.64 29.09
C ARG A 104 8.92 -9.37 28.66
N PHE A 105 9.63 -8.26 28.52
CA PHE A 105 9.06 -6.99 28.05
C PHE A 105 8.51 -7.12 26.63
N ASP A 106 9.25 -7.77 25.72
CA ASP A 106 8.83 -7.95 24.33
C ASP A 106 7.53 -8.76 24.23
N LYS A 107 7.41 -9.82 25.06
CA LYS A 107 6.18 -10.62 25.14
C LYS A 107 5.00 -9.81 25.72
N GLN A 108 5.26 -8.97 26.73
CA GLN A 108 4.23 -8.12 27.32
C GLN A 108 3.74 -7.05 26.33
N GLU A 109 4.65 -6.42 25.58
CA GLU A 109 4.30 -5.43 24.56
C GLU A 109 3.55 -6.06 23.38
N ALA A 110 3.97 -7.24 22.91
CA ALA A 110 3.23 -7.98 21.90
C ALA A 110 1.81 -8.32 22.38
N GLN A 111 1.68 -8.79 23.63
CA GLN A 111 0.38 -9.10 24.23
C GLN A 111 -0.49 -7.85 24.37
N ARG A 112 0.08 -6.72 24.82
CA ARG A 112 -0.63 -5.43 24.89
C ARG A 112 -1.19 -5.01 23.55
N GLY A 113 -0.38 -5.11 22.48
CA GLY A 113 -0.83 -4.82 21.11
C GLY A 113 -1.93 -5.76 20.68
N TRP A 114 -1.77 -7.05 20.96
CA TRP A 114 -2.76 -8.05 20.59
C TRP A 114 -4.10 -7.87 21.33
N ASP A 115 -4.09 -7.46 22.59
CA ASP A 115 -5.31 -7.17 23.34
C ASP A 115 -6.07 -5.98 22.75
N VAL A 116 -5.36 -4.94 22.27
CA VAL A 116 -5.97 -3.84 21.49
C VAL A 116 -6.57 -4.36 20.20
N ALA A 117 -5.83 -5.19 19.43
CA ALA A 117 -6.33 -5.78 18.19
C ALA A 117 -7.59 -6.62 18.43
N LYS A 118 -7.61 -7.50 19.45
CA LYS A 118 -8.78 -8.30 19.82
C LYS A 118 -10.00 -7.43 20.14
N GLY A 119 -9.79 -6.36 20.92
CA GLY A 119 -10.86 -5.41 21.22
C GLY A 119 -11.43 -4.74 19.97
N ALA A 120 -10.56 -4.30 19.06
CA ALA A 120 -10.96 -3.69 17.79
C ALA A 120 -11.71 -4.67 16.87
N ILE A 121 -11.19 -5.89 16.72
CA ILE A 121 -11.80 -6.95 15.89
C ILE A 121 -13.20 -7.33 16.43
N ALA A 122 -13.36 -7.38 17.75
CA ALA A 122 -14.62 -7.74 18.38
C ALA A 122 -15.63 -6.59 18.44
N SER A 123 -15.19 -5.34 18.35
CA SER A 123 -16.04 -4.15 18.52
C SER A 123 -17.04 -3.92 17.39
N GLY A 124 -16.73 -4.38 16.17
CA GLY A 124 -17.48 -4.05 14.96
C GLY A 124 -17.39 -2.59 14.50
N LEU A 125 -16.55 -1.76 15.16
CA LEU A 125 -16.40 -0.34 14.87
C LEU A 125 -15.45 -0.03 13.71
N TYR A 126 -14.57 -0.97 13.37
CA TYR A 126 -13.53 -0.78 12.37
C TYR A 126 -13.91 -1.46 11.06
N SER A 127 -13.66 -0.77 9.95
CA SER A 127 -13.76 -1.35 8.60
C SER A 127 -12.48 -2.08 8.21
N VAL A 128 -11.34 -1.60 8.74
CA VAL A 128 -10.02 -2.17 8.48
C VAL A 128 -9.21 -2.23 9.78
N VAL A 129 -8.57 -3.34 10.04
CA VAL A 129 -7.55 -3.50 11.09
C VAL A 129 -6.24 -3.89 10.42
N VAL A 130 -5.24 -3.04 10.55
CA VAL A 130 -3.88 -3.28 10.06
C VAL A 130 -3.01 -3.74 11.22
N LEU A 131 -2.42 -4.93 11.07
CA LEU A 131 -1.51 -5.58 12.01
C LEU A 131 -0.11 -5.57 11.35
N ASP A 132 0.56 -4.42 11.39
CA ASP A 132 1.88 -4.25 10.78
C ASP A 132 2.95 -4.91 11.67
N GLU A 133 3.80 -5.75 11.06
CA GLU A 133 4.83 -6.59 11.71
C GLU A 133 4.23 -7.65 12.66
N VAL A 134 2.99 -8.11 12.46
CA VAL A 134 2.44 -9.23 13.26
C VAL A 134 3.06 -10.58 12.89
N ASN A 135 3.44 -10.78 11.61
CA ASN A 135 4.03 -12.04 11.17
C ASN A 135 5.31 -12.37 11.94
N PRO A 136 6.33 -11.47 12.05
CA PRO A 136 7.52 -11.76 12.86
C PRO A 136 7.22 -11.88 14.36
N VAL A 137 6.19 -11.23 14.87
CA VAL A 137 5.75 -11.44 16.27
C VAL A 137 5.31 -12.88 16.51
N LEU A 138 4.63 -13.47 15.51
CA LEU A 138 4.21 -14.88 15.54
C LEU A 138 5.40 -15.82 15.34
N ASP A 139 6.25 -15.54 14.38
CA ASP A 139 7.46 -16.33 14.06
C ASP A 139 8.43 -16.39 15.25
N LEU A 140 8.60 -15.27 15.96
CA LEU A 140 9.41 -15.17 17.16
C LEU A 140 8.74 -15.78 18.43
N GLY A 141 7.52 -16.32 18.32
CA GLY A 141 6.79 -16.88 19.45
C GLY A 141 6.44 -15.88 20.56
N LEU A 142 6.29 -14.59 20.21
CA LEU A 142 5.88 -13.54 21.14
C LEU A 142 4.38 -13.58 21.42
N LEU A 143 3.59 -14.14 20.50
CA LEU A 143 2.15 -14.40 20.64
C LEU A 143 1.83 -15.85 20.24
N PRO A 144 0.81 -16.49 20.86
CA PRO A 144 0.33 -17.80 20.44
C PRO A 144 -0.38 -17.70 19.08
N VAL A 145 0.10 -18.43 18.08
CA VAL A 145 -0.49 -18.47 16.72
C VAL A 145 -1.97 -18.87 16.78
N ASP A 146 -2.31 -19.90 17.56
CA ASP A 146 -3.69 -20.39 17.70
C ASP A 146 -4.68 -19.33 18.20
N ASP A 147 -4.24 -18.44 19.10
CA ASP A 147 -5.08 -17.36 19.61
C ASP A 147 -5.37 -16.31 18.52
N VAL A 148 -4.33 -15.97 17.73
CA VAL A 148 -4.46 -15.06 16.60
C VAL A 148 -5.39 -15.64 15.53
N VAL A 149 -5.13 -16.86 15.07
CA VAL A 149 -5.92 -17.54 14.05
C VAL A 149 -7.39 -17.69 14.47
N ARG A 150 -7.64 -18.13 15.71
CA ARG A 150 -9.01 -18.27 16.26
C ARG A 150 -9.74 -16.93 16.32
N THR A 151 -9.06 -15.85 16.69
CA THR A 151 -9.63 -14.50 16.74
C THR A 151 -9.97 -14.00 15.34
N LEU A 152 -9.07 -14.17 14.38
CA LEU A 152 -9.29 -13.74 12.99
C LEU A 152 -10.43 -14.51 12.30
N LYS A 153 -10.57 -15.81 12.57
CA LYS A 153 -11.70 -16.63 12.09
C LYS A 153 -13.06 -16.14 12.62
N ARG A 154 -13.08 -15.41 13.74
CA ARG A 154 -14.30 -14.88 14.37
C ARG A 154 -14.55 -13.41 14.11
N LYS A 155 -13.74 -12.77 13.29
CA LYS A 155 -13.91 -11.34 12.95
C LYS A 155 -15.30 -11.06 12.37
N HIS A 156 -15.76 -9.83 12.50
CA HIS A 156 -16.99 -9.40 11.82
C HIS A 156 -16.86 -9.54 10.30
N ASN A 157 -17.96 -9.91 9.63
CA ASN A 157 -17.96 -10.16 8.19
C ASN A 157 -17.51 -8.97 7.35
N HIS A 158 -17.78 -7.75 7.78
CA HIS A 158 -17.37 -6.54 7.04
C HIS A 158 -15.91 -6.13 7.25
N LEU A 159 -15.24 -6.68 8.28
CA LEU A 159 -13.92 -6.25 8.69
C LEU A 159 -12.83 -6.82 7.75
N GLU A 160 -12.02 -5.92 7.18
CA GLU A 160 -10.75 -6.27 6.54
C GLU A 160 -9.63 -6.38 7.57
N VAL A 161 -8.80 -7.40 7.46
CA VAL A 161 -7.60 -7.52 8.29
C VAL A 161 -6.38 -7.62 7.39
N ILE A 162 -5.39 -6.77 7.64
CA ILE A 162 -4.14 -6.72 6.90
C ILE A 162 -3.01 -7.12 7.84
N ALA A 163 -2.40 -8.29 7.62
CA ALA A 163 -1.25 -8.77 8.37
C ALA A 163 0.02 -8.61 7.52
N THR A 164 1.07 -8.03 8.08
CA THR A 164 2.34 -7.83 7.36
C THR A 164 3.53 -8.31 8.18
N GLY A 165 4.66 -8.48 7.48
CA GLY A 165 5.94 -8.83 8.07
C GLY A 165 6.53 -10.08 7.42
N ARG A 166 7.74 -10.47 7.85
CA ARG A 166 8.39 -11.70 7.42
C ARG A 166 7.90 -12.89 8.26
N GLY A 167 7.99 -14.09 7.71
CA GLY A 167 7.78 -15.30 8.50
C GLY A 167 6.33 -15.52 8.92
N ALA A 168 5.37 -15.29 8.03
CA ALA A 168 3.97 -15.61 8.29
C ALA A 168 3.82 -17.12 8.56
N PRO A 169 3.27 -17.54 9.73
CA PRO A 169 3.13 -18.95 10.05
C PRO A 169 2.11 -19.64 9.15
N PRO A 170 2.30 -20.94 8.86
CA PRO A 170 1.40 -21.70 7.97
C PRO A 170 -0.07 -21.62 8.36
N GLU A 171 -0.39 -21.63 9.65
CA GLU A 171 -1.75 -21.56 10.16
C GLU A 171 -2.44 -20.22 9.84
N LEU A 172 -1.67 -19.12 9.80
CA LEU A 172 -2.17 -17.81 9.37
C LEU A 172 -2.37 -17.80 7.85
N LEU A 173 -1.43 -18.35 7.09
CA LEU A 173 -1.53 -18.48 5.64
C LEU A 173 -2.69 -19.37 5.20
N GLU A 174 -3.03 -20.40 5.98
CA GLU A 174 -4.18 -21.28 5.72
C GLU A 174 -5.50 -20.50 5.70
N ILE A 175 -5.70 -19.58 6.67
CA ILE A 175 -6.93 -18.79 6.79
C ILE A 175 -6.93 -17.52 5.95
N ALA A 176 -5.80 -17.16 5.34
CA ALA A 176 -5.70 -15.98 4.50
C ALA A 176 -6.57 -16.10 3.24
N ASP A 177 -7.28 -15.04 2.92
CA ASP A 177 -8.05 -14.87 1.68
C ASP A 177 -7.19 -14.34 0.56
N LEU A 178 -6.20 -13.52 0.91
CA LEU A 178 -5.12 -13.05 0.05
C LEU A 178 -3.78 -13.38 0.69
N HIS A 179 -2.87 -13.97 -0.08
CA HIS A 179 -1.47 -14.13 0.29
C HIS A 179 -0.59 -13.63 -0.85
N SER A 180 0.12 -12.54 -0.58
CA SER A 180 1.13 -11.97 -1.47
C SER A 180 2.50 -12.05 -0.83
N GLU A 181 3.45 -12.68 -1.49
CA GLU A 181 4.84 -12.77 -1.07
C GLU A 181 5.69 -11.76 -1.83
N MET A 182 6.44 -10.94 -1.12
CA MET A 182 7.38 -9.98 -1.70
C MET A 182 8.76 -10.61 -1.76
N LYS A 183 9.22 -10.95 -2.97
CA LYS A 183 10.54 -11.53 -3.23
C LYS A 183 11.51 -10.48 -3.74
N PRO A 184 12.70 -10.38 -3.15
CA PRO A 184 13.74 -9.51 -3.68
C PRO A 184 14.31 -10.13 -4.95
N GLN A 185 14.33 -9.37 -6.04
CA GLN A 185 15.03 -9.71 -7.27
C GLN A 185 16.39 -9.00 -7.33
N ILE A 186 16.43 -7.77 -6.83
CA ILE A 186 17.65 -6.99 -6.64
C ILE A 186 17.58 -6.36 -5.25
N HIS A 187 18.58 -6.66 -4.43
CA HIS A 187 18.91 -5.95 -3.21
C HIS A 187 20.34 -5.42 -3.37
N ALA A 188 20.49 -4.34 -4.08
CA ALA A 188 21.71 -3.57 -3.95
C ALA A 188 21.60 -2.77 -2.65
N GLU A 189 22.30 -3.16 -1.60
CA GLU A 189 22.63 -2.31 -0.46
C GLU A 189 23.63 -1.22 -0.91
N LEU A 190 23.30 -0.53 -1.98
CA LEU A 190 24.00 0.69 -2.37
C LEU A 190 23.32 1.84 -1.63
N ASP A 191 23.39 1.81 -0.31
CA ASP A 191 23.16 2.99 0.51
C ASP A 191 24.40 3.91 0.37
N ILE A 192 24.59 4.41 -0.85
CA ILE A 192 25.56 5.45 -1.09
C ILE A 192 24.98 6.74 -0.54
N PRO A 193 25.57 7.34 0.50
CA PRO A 193 25.06 8.56 1.08
C PRO A 193 24.83 9.63 0.00
N GLY A 194 23.60 10.16 -0.08
CA GLY A 194 23.19 11.16 -1.07
C GLY A 194 22.82 10.63 -2.44
N LEU A 195 22.85 9.30 -2.69
CA LEU A 195 22.34 8.67 -3.92
C LEU A 195 21.03 7.93 -3.61
N LYS A 196 19.90 8.53 -3.92
CA LYS A 196 18.61 7.84 -3.85
C LYS A 196 18.37 7.04 -5.13
N GLY A 197 17.89 5.81 -4.94
CA GLY A 197 17.75 4.83 -6.00
C GLY A 197 16.43 4.87 -6.76
N ILE A 198 16.29 3.86 -7.59
CA ILE A 198 15.05 3.50 -8.28
C ILE A 198 14.55 2.23 -7.63
N GLU A 199 13.32 2.23 -7.09
CA GLU A 199 12.68 1.05 -6.56
C GLU A 199 11.59 0.57 -7.53
N ILE A 200 11.55 -0.72 -7.82
CA ILE A 200 10.57 -1.32 -8.72
C ILE A 200 9.73 -2.36 -7.97
N TYR A 201 8.42 -2.29 -8.15
CA TYR A 201 7.46 -3.28 -7.67
C TYR A 201 6.72 -3.89 -8.86
N THR A 202 6.93 -5.16 -9.12
CA THR A 202 6.34 -5.91 -10.24
C THR A 202 5.69 -7.22 -9.77
N GLY A 203 5.34 -8.11 -10.69
CA GLY A 203 4.71 -9.40 -10.42
C GLY A 203 3.20 -9.39 -10.51
N ASP A 204 2.58 -10.55 -10.34
CA ASP A 204 1.15 -10.77 -10.50
C ASP A 204 0.37 -10.58 -9.18
N GLY A 205 1.04 -10.66 -8.03
CA GLY A 205 0.45 -10.49 -6.71
C GLY A 205 -0.06 -9.07 -6.48
N LYS A 206 -0.93 -8.95 -5.48
CA LYS A 206 -1.51 -7.69 -5.05
C LYS A 206 -0.57 -6.95 -4.10
N GLY A 207 -0.57 -5.61 -4.14
CA GLY A 207 0.21 -4.77 -3.22
C GLY A 207 1.14 -3.76 -3.89
N LYS A 208 1.44 -3.88 -5.20
CA LYS A 208 2.37 -2.99 -5.93
C LYS A 208 2.03 -1.50 -5.80
N SER A 209 0.90 -1.08 -6.36
CA SER A 209 0.41 0.31 -6.26
C SER A 209 0.17 0.72 -4.81
N THR A 210 -0.29 -0.22 -3.96
CA THR A 210 -0.52 0.01 -2.54
C THR A 210 0.79 0.30 -1.80
N SER A 211 1.89 -0.42 -2.13
CA SER A 211 3.23 -0.12 -1.61
C SER A 211 3.70 1.26 -2.03
N ALA A 212 3.49 1.63 -3.30
CA ALA A 212 3.87 2.95 -3.81
C ALA A 212 3.12 4.09 -3.08
N LEU A 213 1.83 3.91 -2.80
CA LEU A 213 1.04 4.86 -1.99
C LEU A 213 1.54 4.94 -0.54
N GLY A 214 1.95 3.82 0.06
CA GLY A 214 2.59 3.81 1.37
C GLY A 214 3.93 4.55 1.37
N LYS A 215 4.73 4.38 0.33
CA LYS A 215 5.95 5.18 0.11
C LYS A 215 5.65 6.67 -0.04
N ALA A 216 4.59 7.02 -0.77
CA ALA A 216 4.15 8.40 -0.88
C ALA A 216 3.79 8.97 0.51
N LEU A 217 3.04 8.22 1.33
CA LEU A 217 2.68 8.64 2.68
C LEU A 217 3.91 8.86 3.58
N GLN A 218 4.92 7.98 3.50
CA GLN A 218 6.20 8.14 4.19
C GLN A 218 6.92 9.41 3.72
N ALA A 219 7.02 9.62 2.41
CA ALA A 219 7.68 10.79 1.85
C ALA A 219 6.98 12.11 2.21
N ILE A 220 5.64 12.12 2.20
CA ILE A 220 4.83 13.26 2.66
C ILE A 220 5.09 13.54 4.13
N GLY A 221 5.10 12.51 4.97
CA GLY A 221 5.38 12.66 6.40
C GLY A 221 6.76 13.22 6.68
N ARG A 222 7.78 12.79 5.91
CA ARG A 222 9.13 13.38 5.95
C ARG A 222 9.11 14.88 5.61
N GLY A 223 8.36 15.26 4.58
CA GLY A 223 8.19 16.65 4.19
C GLY A 223 7.49 17.49 5.27
N ILE A 224 6.58 16.90 6.04
CA ILE A 224 5.90 17.58 7.15
C ILE A 224 6.84 17.76 8.35
N SER A 225 7.59 16.72 8.72
CA SER A 225 8.31 16.65 10.01
C SER A 225 9.78 17.09 9.97
N GLN A 226 10.45 16.88 8.83
CA GLN A 226 11.90 17.01 8.77
C GLN A 226 12.37 18.04 7.73
N ASP A 227 11.87 17.95 6.53
CA ASP A 227 12.36 18.74 5.40
C ASP A 227 11.22 19.24 4.51
N LYS A 228 10.83 20.49 4.70
CA LYS A 228 9.76 21.15 3.93
C LYS A 228 10.02 21.20 2.42
N SER A 229 11.27 20.99 1.98
CA SER A 229 11.62 20.85 0.56
C SER A 229 11.34 19.46 0.00
N HIS A 230 10.99 18.47 0.84
CA HIS A 230 10.71 17.10 0.43
C HIS A 230 9.35 16.98 -0.25
N ARG A 231 9.26 17.47 -1.49
CA ARG A 231 8.05 17.37 -2.30
C ARG A 231 7.91 15.98 -2.93
N VAL A 232 6.66 15.57 -3.11
CA VAL A 232 6.28 14.27 -3.68
C VAL A 232 5.47 14.49 -4.97
N MET A 233 5.84 13.80 -6.06
CA MET A 233 5.03 13.70 -7.27
C MET A 233 4.47 12.29 -7.38
N ILE A 234 3.18 12.15 -7.67
CA ILE A 234 2.51 10.89 -7.94
C ILE A 234 1.90 10.98 -9.34
N VAL A 235 2.34 10.12 -10.25
CA VAL A 235 1.74 9.94 -11.57
C VAL A 235 1.23 8.51 -11.66
N GLN A 236 -0.04 8.35 -11.97
CA GLN A 236 -0.70 7.05 -12.09
C GLN A 236 -1.25 6.88 -13.50
N TRP A 237 -0.75 5.89 -14.24
CA TRP A 237 -1.24 5.53 -15.56
C TRP A 237 -2.36 4.49 -15.48
N LEU A 238 -3.11 4.33 -16.58
CA LEU A 238 -4.20 3.35 -16.73
C LEU A 238 -5.25 3.46 -15.61
N LYS A 239 -5.39 4.63 -15.02
CA LYS A 239 -6.27 4.93 -13.89
C LYS A 239 -7.13 6.18 -14.16
N GLY A 240 -7.87 6.17 -15.26
CA GLY A 240 -8.91 7.17 -15.51
C GLY A 240 -10.12 7.00 -14.59
N GLY A 241 -11.06 7.93 -14.67
CA GLY A 241 -12.30 7.87 -13.90
C GLY A 241 -12.20 8.37 -12.45
N ASN A 242 -13.31 8.27 -11.70
CA ASN A 242 -13.51 8.86 -10.38
C ASN A 242 -13.77 7.77 -9.31
N GLY A 243 -12.93 6.78 -9.18
CA GLY A 243 -13.21 5.65 -8.27
C GLY A 243 -12.19 5.46 -7.16
N TYR A 244 -11.06 6.11 -7.27
CA TYR A 244 -9.91 5.85 -6.40
C TYR A 244 -10.02 6.63 -5.09
N THR A 245 -9.95 5.90 -3.99
CA THR A 245 -10.24 6.47 -2.67
C THR A 245 -9.05 7.23 -2.10
N GLU A 246 -7.82 6.87 -2.45
CA GLU A 246 -6.61 7.58 -2.06
C GLU A 246 -6.62 9.08 -2.43
N ASP A 247 -7.35 9.45 -3.48
CA ASP A 247 -7.44 10.84 -3.95
C ASP A 247 -7.92 11.81 -2.86
N ALA A 248 -8.93 11.42 -2.09
CA ALA A 248 -9.49 12.28 -1.05
C ALA A 248 -8.51 12.48 0.11
N ALA A 249 -7.78 11.43 0.51
CA ALA A 249 -6.78 11.55 1.56
C ALA A 249 -5.57 12.39 1.10
N ILE A 250 -5.12 12.21 -0.15
CA ILE A 250 -4.05 13.03 -0.75
C ILE A 250 -4.50 14.49 -0.87
N ALA A 251 -5.74 14.75 -1.28
CA ALA A 251 -6.30 16.09 -1.37
C ALA A 251 -6.36 16.79 0.00
N ALA A 252 -6.74 16.05 1.05
CA ALA A 252 -6.78 16.57 2.43
C ALA A 252 -5.36 16.93 2.92
N LEU A 253 -4.36 16.09 2.65
CA LEU A 253 -2.96 16.40 2.95
C LEU A 253 -2.48 17.61 2.17
N ARG A 254 -2.83 17.72 0.88
CA ARG A 254 -2.48 18.87 0.04
C ARG A 254 -3.13 20.16 0.51
N GLN A 255 -4.36 20.10 1.00
CA GLN A 255 -5.05 21.27 1.56
C GLN A 255 -4.33 21.76 2.83
N SER A 256 -3.91 20.85 3.70
CA SER A 256 -3.22 21.18 4.95
C SER A 256 -1.77 21.62 4.72
N TYR A 257 -1.12 21.07 3.71
CA TYR A 257 0.29 21.32 3.36
C TYR A 257 0.43 21.61 1.85
N PRO A 258 0.10 22.83 1.40
CA PRO A 258 0.22 23.23 0.00
C PRO A 258 1.64 23.02 -0.52
N ASN A 259 1.77 22.60 -1.77
CA ASN A 259 3.05 22.32 -2.47
C ASN A 259 3.86 21.11 -1.97
N LEU A 260 3.36 20.31 -1.03
CA LEU A 260 4.06 19.14 -0.54
C LEU A 260 3.85 17.93 -1.45
N VAL A 261 2.65 17.74 -1.99
CA VAL A 261 2.32 16.63 -2.88
C VAL A 261 1.57 17.10 -4.11
N ASP A 262 2.02 16.66 -5.27
CA ASP A 262 1.32 16.75 -6.53
C ASP A 262 0.90 15.37 -6.99
N HIS A 263 -0.34 15.25 -7.48
CA HIS A 263 -0.93 13.98 -7.89
C HIS A 263 -1.65 14.14 -9.22
N GLN A 264 -1.34 13.25 -10.16
CA GLN A 264 -1.93 13.22 -11.50
C GLN A 264 -2.30 11.80 -11.89
N ARG A 265 -3.50 11.64 -12.40
CA ARG A 265 -3.96 10.37 -13.00
C ARG A 265 -4.13 10.53 -14.50
N CYS A 266 -3.76 9.48 -15.23
CA CYS A 266 -3.77 9.41 -16.67
C CYS A 266 -4.40 8.09 -17.11
N GLY A 267 -5.14 8.11 -18.21
CA GLY A 267 -5.85 6.97 -18.73
C GLY A 267 -7.34 7.20 -18.83
N ARG A 268 -8.05 6.25 -19.44
CA ARG A 268 -9.52 6.22 -19.51
C ARG A 268 -10.10 5.38 -18.36
N ASP A 269 -11.39 5.52 -18.13
CA ASP A 269 -12.15 4.71 -17.16
C ASP A 269 -12.51 3.34 -17.77
N ALA A 270 -11.47 2.58 -18.14
CA ALA A 270 -11.60 1.22 -18.68
C ALA A 270 -10.25 0.50 -18.61
N ILE A 271 -10.30 -0.83 -18.52
CA ILE A 271 -9.10 -1.67 -18.64
C ILE A 271 -8.62 -1.63 -20.09
N VAL A 272 -7.32 -1.42 -20.27
CA VAL A 272 -6.67 -1.46 -21.57
C VAL A 272 -6.05 -2.84 -21.77
N TRP A 273 -6.50 -3.55 -22.77
CA TRP A 273 -5.96 -4.85 -23.15
C TRP A 273 -5.00 -4.72 -24.34
N ARG A 274 -3.98 -5.59 -24.39
CA ARG A 274 -3.06 -5.66 -25.54
C ARG A 274 -3.85 -5.97 -26.82
N GLY A 275 -3.62 -5.18 -27.86
CA GLY A 275 -4.34 -5.24 -29.14
C GLY A 275 -5.71 -4.53 -29.14
N GLN A 276 -6.10 -3.89 -28.03
CA GLN A 276 -7.36 -3.12 -27.92
C GLN A 276 -7.10 -1.67 -27.50
N GLN A 277 -5.85 -1.21 -27.65
CA GLN A 277 -5.46 0.17 -27.38
C GLN A 277 -6.20 1.13 -28.31
N GLN A 278 -6.66 2.25 -27.77
CA GLN A 278 -7.31 3.32 -28.49
C GLN A 278 -6.40 4.56 -28.56
N THR A 279 -6.64 5.46 -29.47
CA THR A 279 -5.87 6.70 -29.60
C THR A 279 -5.76 7.47 -28.28
N ILE A 280 -6.84 7.48 -27.49
CA ILE A 280 -6.86 8.15 -26.19
C ILE A 280 -5.89 7.52 -25.18
N ASP A 281 -5.63 6.21 -25.26
CA ASP A 281 -4.70 5.53 -24.36
C ASP A 281 -3.27 6.03 -24.59
N TYR A 282 -2.87 6.26 -25.86
CA TYR A 282 -1.59 6.85 -26.22
C TYR A 282 -1.48 8.31 -25.77
N VAL A 283 -2.54 9.11 -26.02
CA VAL A 283 -2.57 10.53 -25.62
C VAL A 283 -2.43 10.68 -24.10
N GLU A 284 -3.15 9.88 -23.34
CA GLU A 284 -3.10 9.91 -21.87
C GLU A 284 -1.76 9.36 -21.32
N ALA A 285 -1.19 8.34 -21.98
CA ALA A 285 0.11 7.82 -21.61
C ALA A 285 1.19 8.89 -21.81
N GLU A 286 1.20 9.57 -22.96
CA GLU A 286 2.13 10.65 -23.27
C GLU A 286 1.95 11.85 -22.33
N ARG A 287 0.71 12.24 -22.04
CA ARG A 287 0.43 13.31 -21.06
C ARG A 287 1.04 13.00 -19.69
N GLY A 288 0.87 11.75 -19.22
CA GLY A 288 1.47 11.31 -17.96
C GLY A 288 3.00 11.33 -18.01
N TRP A 289 3.56 10.91 -19.13
CA TRP A 289 5.02 10.91 -19.31
C TRP A 289 5.61 12.32 -19.33
N GLU A 290 5.01 13.28 -20.01
CA GLU A 290 5.47 14.66 -20.01
C GLU A 290 5.48 15.28 -18.61
N ILE A 291 4.46 14.97 -17.78
CA ILE A 291 4.41 15.38 -16.38
C ILE A 291 5.55 14.73 -15.59
N ALA A 292 5.72 13.40 -15.71
CA ALA A 292 6.75 12.66 -15.01
C ALA A 292 8.16 13.12 -15.40
N ARG A 293 8.43 13.25 -16.69
CA ARG A 293 9.71 13.71 -17.24
C ARG A 293 10.06 15.12 -16.74
N THR A 294 9.09 16.02 -16.74
CA THR A 294 9.26 17.37 -16.22
C THR A 294 9.54 17.36 -14.72
N ALA A 295 8.82 16.55 -13.96
CA ALA A 295 9.04 16.40 -12.52
C ALA A 295 10.44 15.88 -12.22
N ILE A 296 10.91 14.84 -12.93
CA ILE A 296 12.26 14.28 -12.79
C ILE A 296 13.31 15.34 -13.10
N ALA A 297 13.19 16.05 -14.23
CA ALA A 297 14.16 17.03 -14.67
C ALA A 297 14.21 18.29 -13.78
N SER A 298 13.11 18.62 -13.12
CA SER A 298 13.00 19.84 -12.31
C SER A 298 13.87 19.84 -11.04
N GLY A 299 14.17 18.65 -10.49
CA GLY A 299 14.85 18.52 -9.19
C GLY A 299 14.03 19.00 -7.98
N LEU A 300 12.77 19.41 -8.20
CA LEU A 300 11.88 19.91 -7.15
C LEU A 300 11.34 18.79 -6.25
N TYR A 301 11.25 17.57 -6.77
CA TYR A 301 10.65 16.43 -6.08
C TYR A 301 11.74 15.51 -5.55
N LYS A 302 11.66 15.17 -4.26
CA LYS A 302 12.58 14.22 -3.62
C LYS A 302 12.09 12.78 -3.71
N THR A 303 10.79 12.60 -3.97
CA THR A 303 10.18 11.29 -4.22
C THR A 303 9.20 11.42 -5.39
N ILE A 304 9.33 10.53 -6.36
CA ILE A 304 8.47 10.47 -7.54
C ILE A 304 7.92 9.04 -7.66
N ILE A 305 6.60 8.93 -7.65
CA ILE A 305 5.87 7.67 -7.83
C ILE A 305 5.38 7.60 -9.29
N LEU A 306 5.79 6.56 -9.99
CA LEU A 306 5.38 6.25 -11.37
C LEU A 306 4.55 4.95 -11.34
N ASP A 307 3.28 5.09 -10.93
CA ASP A 307 2.40 3.96 -10.68
C ASP A 307 1.75 3.46 -11.98
N GLU A 308 1.83 2.16 -12.25
CA GLU A 308 1.43 1.49 -13.49
C GLU A 308 2.24 1.93 -14.73
N LEU A 309 3.49 2.39 -14.56
CA LEU A 309 4.37 2.68 -15.68
C LEU A 309 4.79 1.40 -16.41
N ASN A 310 5.09 0.31 -15.67
CA ASN A 310 5.51 -0.97 -16.27
C ASN A 310 4.50 -1.50 -17.30
N PRO A 311 3.19 -1.64 -16.99
CA PRO A 311 2.23 -2.10 -18.00
C PRO A 311 1.97 -1.07 -19.10
N THR A 312 2.18 0.22 -18.85
CA THR A 312 2.06 1.26 -19.89
C THR A 312 3.13 1.07 -20.96
N VAL A 313 4.36 0.73 -20.55
CA VAL A 313 5.45 0.39 -21.48
C VAL A 313 5.22 -1.00 -22.10
N ASP A 314 4.85 -2.00 -21.31
CA ASP A 314 4.57 -3.37 -21.80
C ASP A 314 3.43 -3.40 -22.81
N LEU A 315 2.44 -2.51 -22.71
CA LEU A 315 1.37 -2.30 -23.70
C LEU A 315 1.80 -1.45 -24.91
N GLU A 316 3.07 -1.04 -25.01
CA GLU A 316 3.61 -0.22 -26.10
C GLU A 316 2.92 1.17 -26.22
N LEU A 317 2.34 1.68 -25.11
CA LEU A 317 1.76 3.03 -25.07
C LEU A 317 2.82 4.13 -24.92
N LEU A 318 4.01 3.77 -24.40
CA LEU A 318 5.18 4.65 -24.27
C LEU A 318 6.44 3.94 -24.74
N PRO A 319 7.32 4.64 -25.45
CA PRO A 319 8.64 4.12 -25.77
C PRO A 319 9.54 4.08 -24.53
N GLU A 320 10.40 3.08 -24.44
CA GLU A 320 11.25 2.83 -23.28
C GLU A 320 12.45 3.79 -23.19
N GLU A 321 13.06 4.10 -24.34
CA GLU A 321 14.32 4.88 -24.40
C GLU A 321 14.23 6.25 -23.72
N PRO A 322 13.18 7.08 -23.91
CA PRO A 322 13.06 8.36 -23.20
C PRO A 322 12.98 8.18 -21.68
N ILE A 323 12.40 7.06 -21.20
CA ILE A 323 12.29 6.75 -19.78
C ILE A 323 13.66 6.44 -19.21
N ILE A 324 14.44 5.58 -19.87
CA ILE A 324 15.82 5.27 -19.50
C ILE A 324 16.65 6.54 -19.39
N GLN A 325 16.59 7.40 -20.41
CA GLN A 325 17.36 8.65 -20.44
C GLN A 325 16.98 9.59 -19.29
N ALA A 326 15.71 9.70 -18.95
CA ALA A 326 15.26 10.51 -17.83
C ALA A 326 15.73 9.95 -16.47
N LEU A 327 15.65 8.63 -16.29
CA LEU A 327 16.10 7.95 -15.08
C LEU A 327 17.61 8.04 -14.87
N LEU A 328 18.40 7.94 -15.93
CA LEU A 328 19.86 8.12 -15.87
C LEU A 328 20.27 9.56 -15.49
N ARG A 329 19.44 10.55 -15.87
CA ARG A 329 19.71 11.98 -15.61
C ARG A 329 19.00 12.52 -14.36
N LYS A 330 18.25 11.67 -13.64
CA LYS A 330 17.53 12.12 -12.44
C LYS A 330 18.51 12.73 -11.41
N PRO A 331 18.09 13.72 -10.62
CA PRO A 331 18.88 14.20 -9.50
C PRO A 331 19.25 13.09 -8.54
N LYS A 332 20.47 13.12 -7.99
CA LYS A 332 20.98 12.06 -7.09
C LYS A 332 20.14 11.85 -5.84
N ASP A 333 19.55 12.93 -5.33
CA ASP A 333 18.73 12.94 -4.12
C ASP A 333 17.22 12.71 -4.38
N THR A 334 16.83 12.42 -5.63
CA THR A 334 15.46 12.05 -6.02
C THR A 334 15.33 10.53 -6.01
N GLU A 335 14.39 10.02 -5.21
CA GLU A 335 13.95 8.62 -5.23
C GLU A 335 12.83 8.45 -6.27
N VAL A 336 12.90 7.40 -7.08
CA VAL A 336 11.85 7.07 -8.06
C VAL A 336 11.30 5.69 -7.75
N ILE A 337 9.99 5.57 -7.60
CA ILE A 337 9.29 4.30 -7.36
C ILE A 337 8.44 3.99 -8.58
N ILE A 338 8.67 2.82 -9.19
CA ILE A 338 7.98 2.37 -10.39
C ILE A 338 7.16 1.13 -10.06
N THR A 339 5.92 1.07 -10.52
CA THR A 339 5.08 -0.10 -10.27
C THR A 339 4.42 -0.63 -11.52
N GLY A 340 3.89 -1.84 -11.38
CA GLY A 340 2.97 -2.44 -12.33
C GLY A 340 3.43 -3.81 -12.82
N ARG A 341 2.50 -4.56 -13.40
CA ARG A 341 2.79 -5.84 -14.04
C ARG A 341 3.52 -5.60 -15.36
N CYS A 342 4.42 -6.50 -15.72
CA CYS A 342 4.98 -6.57 -17.06
C CYS A 342 5.26 -8.04 -17.41
N LYS A 343 5.08 -8.39 -18.66
CA LYS A 343 5.48 -9.72 -19.18
C LYS A 343 6.94 -9.70 -19.60
N ASN A 344 7.36 -8.60 -20.21
CA ASN A 344 8.72 -8.38 -20.67
C ASN A 344 9.30 -7.24 -19.82
N PRO A 345 10.24 -7.53 -18.91
CA PRO A 345 10.87 -6.50 -18.10
C PRO A 345 11.54 -5.44 -18.98
N PRO A 346 11.16 -4.16 -18.86
CA PRO A 346 11.84 -3.09 -19.56
C PRO A 346 13.32 -2.96 -19.15
N ALA A 347 14.17 -2.46 -20.06
CA ALA A 347 15.61 -2.36 -19.79
C ALA A 347 15.95 -1.38 -18.64
N TYR A 348 15.06 -0.46 -18.28
CA TYR A 348 15.28 0.38 -17.09
C TYR A 348 15.26 -0.41 -15.76
N PHE A 349 14.89 -1.69 -15.76
CA PHE A 349 15.03 -2.54 -14.56
C PHE A 349 16.48 -2.70 -14.15
N GLU A 350 17.43 -2.66 -15.09
CA GLU A 350 18.86 -2.67 -14.82
C GLU A 350 19.36 -1.44 -14.03
N LEU A 351 18.55 -0.37 -14.00
CA LEU A 351 18.85 0.84 -13.22
C LEU A 351 18.33 0.77 -11.78
N ALA A 352 17.60 -0.30 -11.43
CA ALA A 352 16.97 -0.42 -10.12
C ALA A 352 18.01 -0.66 -9.02
N SER A 353 17.93 0.12 -7.95
CA SER A 353 18.64 -0.15 -6.69
C SER A 353 17.92 -1.17 -5.82
N ALA A 354 16.61 -1.33 -6.02
CA ALA A 354 15.81 -2.37 -5.40
C ALA A 354 14.67 -2.79 -6.33
N HIS A 355 14.47 -4.09 -6.45
CA HIS A 355 13.37 -4.67 -7.19
C HIS A 355 12.70 -5.74 -6.33
N SER A 356 11.42 -5.58 -6.05
CA SER A 356 10.59 -6.56 -5.36
C SER A 356 9.53 -7.09 -6.32
N GLU A 357 9.52 -8.38 -6.53
CA GLU A 357 8.48 -9.08 -7.26
C GLU A 357 7.43 -9.59 -6.27
N VAL A 358 6.17 -9.25 -6.53
CA VAL A 358 5.03 -9.61 -5.69
C VAL A 358 4.35 -10.83 -6.27
N PHE A 359 4.52 -11.97 -5.62
CA PHE A 359 3.93 -13.25 -6.02
C PHE A 359 2.54 -13.42 -5.42
N CYS A 360 1.63 -13.93 -6.23
CA CYS A 360 0.27 -14.28 -5.81
C CYS A 360 0.21 -15.76 -5.42
N HIS A 361 0.05 -16.07 -4.13
CA HIS A 361 -0.17 -17.44 -3.66
C HIS A 361 -1.66 -17.74 -3.49
N LYS A 362 -2.45 -16.74 -3.07
CA LYS A 362 -3.91 -16.80 -2.97
C LYS A 362 -4.51 -15.45 -3.33
N HIS A 363 -5.63 -15.47 -4.05
CA HIS A 363 -6.39 -14.26 -4.34
C HIS A 363 -7.89 -14.53 -4.25
N TYR A 364 -8.60 -13.78 -3.44
CA TYR A 364 -10.04 -13.92 -3.26
C TYR A 364 -10.84 -13.68 -4.56
N ALA A 365 -10.31 -12.93 -5.53
CA ALA A 365 -10.93 -12.75 -6.85
C ALA A 365 -11.10 -14.09 -7.60
N GLU A 366 -10.22 -15.09 -7.37
CA GLU A 366 -10.35 -16.44 -7.92
C GLU A 366 -11.61 -17.15 -7.41
N ARG A 367 -12.12 -16.73 -6.25
CA ARG A 367 -13.37 -17.19 -5.66
C ARG A 367 -14.57 -16.32 -6.02
N GLY A 368 -14.43 -15.37 -6.96
CA GLY A 368 -15.47 -14.45 -7.41
C GLY A 368 -15.77 -13.29 -6.46
N VAL A 369 -14.88 -13.02 -5.48
CA VAL A 369 -15.01 -11.86 -4.60
C VAL A 369 -14.54 -10.61 -5.33
N GLU A 370 -15.37 -9.58 -5.37
CA GLU A 370 -15.05 -8.32 -6.05
C GLU A 370 -14.01 -7.48 -5.28
N LEU A 371 -13.29 -6.63 -6.00
CA LEU A 371 -12.37 -5.67 -5.41
C LEU A 371 -13.12 -4.66 -4.55
N LYS A 372 -12.56 -4.33 -3.39
CA LYS A 372 -13.22 -3.48 -2.39
C LYS A 372 -12.65 -2.07 -2.40
N ARG A 373 -13.53 -1.07 -2.51
CA ARG A 373 -13.16 0.34 -2.36
C ARG A 373 -12.59 0.59 -0.95
N GLY A 374 -11.55 1.46 -0.87
CA GLY A 374 -10.88 1.78 0.39
C GLY A 374 -9.83 0.75 0.83
N VAL A 375 -9.70 -0.37 0.10
CA VAL A 375 -8.66 -1.40 0.31
C VAL A 375 -7.90 -1.62 -0.98
N ASP A 376 -8.63 -1.87 -2.06
CA ASP A 376 -8.05 -2.26 -3.35
C ASP A 376 -7.85 -1.06 -4.28
N PHE A 377 -8.72 -0.07 -4.18
CA PHE A 377 -8.67 1.16 -4.97
C PHE A 377 -9.42 2.31 -4.28
#